data_922abe2f3c0f5ff311482426300593d1
#
_entry.id   922abe2f3c0f5ff311482426300593d1
#
_cell.length_a   1.000
_cell.length_b   1.000
_cell.length_c   1.000
_cell.angle_alpha   90.00
_cell.angle_beta   90.00
_cell.angle_gamma   90.00
#
_symmetry.space_group_name_H-M   'P 1'
#
loop_
_entity.id
_entity.type
_entity.pdbx_description
1 polymer ?
#
loop_
_entity_poly.entity_id
_entity_poly.type
_entity_poly.pdbx_seq_one_letter_code
_entity_poly.pdbx_strand_id
1 'polypeptide(L)'
;MDYRRFQSQAQLACYTNERDAIREYDATTPITTNLMGTFKDLDYFEWAKEMDVVSWDNYPGMDTPPSFTAMCHDLMRGIGGNKPFMLMEQTPNQQNWFPFCKVKQPGEVRKLSWQAVAHGADTVRFFQMKQSLGGCERFHGAVIAHDGTEESRVFKETAALGEELDRIGRRIMGSRIESRVAIMFDWQSYWSLEGCVGPTTGFNYPNEVHRFYRALWRRNVPVDMIRQHHASCAAQPV
;
A
#
# COMPACT_ATOMS: atom_id res chain seq x y z
N MET A 1 -8.99 14.32 19.20
CA MET A 1 -9.49 13.82 17.90
C MET A 1 -9.61 14.91 16.87
N ASP A 2 -10.13 16.10 17.20
CA ASP A 2 -10.39 17.16 16.22
C ASP A 2 -9.12 17.65 15.51
N TYR A 3 -7.98 17.72 16.19
CA TYR A 3 -6.70 18.03 15.55
C TYR A 3 -6.34 17.01 14.46
N ARG A 4 -6.58 15.71 14.70
CA ARG A 4 -6.31 14.64 13.69
C ARG A 4 -7.22 14.78 12.47
N ARG A 5 -8.50 15.06 12.71
CA ARG A 5 -9.45 15.33 11.61
C ARG A 5 -9.04 16.54 10.81
N PHE A 6 -8.73 17.64 11.51
CA PHE A 6 -8.24 18.86 10.86
C PHE A 6 -6.98 18.59 10.04
N GLN A 7 -5.98 17.90 10.60
CA GLN A 7 -4.74 17.57 9.90
C GLN A 7 -5.02 16.75 8.63
N SER A 8 -5.81 15.71 8.73
CA SER A 8 -6.18 14.88 7.60
C SER A 8 -6.94 15.66 6.52
N GLN A 9 -7.90 16.49 6.91
CA GLN A 9 -8.67 17.33 6.00
C GLN A 9 -7.83 18.43 5.35
N ALA A 10 -6.94 19.08 6.10
CA ALA A 10 -6.06 20.10 5.57
C ALA A 10 -5.10 19.56 4.49
N GLN A 11 -4.53 18.39 4.73
CA GLN A 11 -3.69 17.73 3.74
C GLN A 11 -4.50 17.29 2.50
N LEU A 12 -5.71 16.76 2.72
CA LEU A 12 -6.61 16.40 1.63
C LEU A 12 -7.00 17.63 0.80
N ALA A 13 -7.23 18.78 1.44
CA ALA A 13 -7.52 20.03 0.74
C ALA A 13 -6.35 20.49 -0.16
N CYS A 14 -5.10 20.27 0.26
CA CYS A 14 -3.94 20.53 -0.61
C CYS A 14 -3.98 19.64 -1.85
N TYR A 15 -4.19 18.33 -1.67
CA TYR A 15 -4.30 17.38 -2.77
C TYR A 15 -5.43 17.74 -3.75
N THR A 16 -6.63 18.05 -3.24
CA THR A 16 -7.77 18.39 -4.10
C THR A 16 -7.54 19.69 -4.86
N ASN A 17 -6.89 20.67 -4.24
CA ASN A 17 -6.53 21.92 -4.92
C ASN A 17 -5.57 21.69 -6.09
N GLU A 18 -4.55 20.84 -5.91
CA GLU A 18 -3.62 20.47 -6.98
C GLU A 18 -4.32 19.65 -8.08
N ARG A 19 -5.15 18.67 -7.70
CA ARG A 19 -5.95 17.88 -8.62
C ARG A 19 -6.87 18.79 -9.47
N ASP A 20 -7.58 19.70 -8.86
CA ASP A 20 -8.54 20.55 -9.53
C ASP A 20 -7.83 21.50 -10.52
N ALA A 21 -6.64 22.00 -10.18
CA ALA A 21 -5.81 22.76 -11.10
C ALA A 21 -5.37 21.92 -12.33
N ILE A 22 -5.03 20.65 -12.14
CA ILE A 22 -4.71 19.75 -13.25
C ILE A 22 -5.95 19.51 -14.13
N ARG A 23 -7.13 19.33 -13.49
CA ARG A 23 -8.38 19.08 -14.21
C ARG A 23 -8.84 20.21 -15.13
N GLU A 24 -8.37 21.42 -14.92
CA GLU A 24 -8.59 22.53 -15.86
C GLU A 24 -7.99 22.25 -17.25
N TYR A 25 -6.93 21.45 -17.31
CA TYR A 25 -6.16 21.16 -18.53
C TYR A 25 -6.27 19.72 -19.00
N ASP A 26 -6.46 18.77 -18.09
CA ASP A 26 -6.59 17.33 -18.37
C ASP A 26 -7.73 16.71 -17.56
N ALA A 27 -8.85 16.50 -18.22
CA ALA A 27 -10.04 15.92 -17.62
C ALA A 27 -10.01 14.39 -17.53
N THR A 28 -9.05 13.71 -18.16
CA THR A 28 -9.12 12.27 -18.42
C THR A 28 -8.03 11.43 -17.77
N THR A 29 -6.82 11.96 -17.65
CA THR A 29 -5.72 11.21 -17.03
C THR A 29 -6.01 10.95 -15.55
N PRO A 30 -5.94 9.69 -15.07
CA PRO A 30 -6.18 9.39 -13.67
C PRO A 30 -5.18 10.09 -12.75
N ILE A 31 -5.68 10.70 -11.67
CA ILE A 31 -4.88 11.39 -10.65
C ILE A 31 -4.92 10.58 -9.36
N THR A 32 -3.76 10.36 -8.77
CA THR A 32 -3.57 9.63 -7.53
C THR A 32 -2.46 10.27 -6.68
N THR A 33 -2.31 9.81 -5.46
CA THR A 33 -1.16 10.12 -4.60
C THR A 33 -0.79 8.89 -3.78
N ASN A 34 0.47 8.84 -3.35
CA ASN A 34 1.02 7.70 -2.63
C ASN A 34 0.48 7.63 -1.19
N LEU A 35 -0.19 6.55 -0.84
CA LEU A 35 -0.59 6.27 0.53
C LEU A 35 0.48 5.41 1.24
N MET A 36 0.48 5.38 2.55
CA MET A 36 1.53 4.77 3.38
C MET A 36 0.98 3.64 4.28
N GLY A 37 0.20 2.73 3.70
CA GLY A 37 -0.34 1.58 4.45
C GLY A 37 -1.25 2.00 5.61
N THR A 38 -0.86 1.69 6.84
CA THR A 38 -1.62 2.03 8.06
C THR A 38 -1.17 3.35 8.70
N PHE A 39 -0.69 4.30 7.92
CA PHE A 39 -0.24 5.60 8.44
C PHE A 39 -1.34 6.29 9.23
N LYS A 40 -0.98 6.71 10.46
CA LYS A 40 -1.94 7.12 11.46
C LYS A 40 -2.65 8.43 11.15
N ASP A 41 -1.94 9.41 10.59
CA ASP A 41 -2.35 10.81 10.63
C ASP A 41 -3.32 11.21 9.51
N LEU A 42 -3.63 10.30 8.57
CA LEU A 42 -4.52 10.54 7.44
C LEU A 42 -5.60 9.45 7.36
N ASP A 43 -6.87 9.85 7.28
CA ASP A 43 -7.99 8.93 7.07
C ASP A 43 -8.13 8.60 5.59
N TYR A 44 -7.53 7.49 5.17
CA TYR A 44 -7.47 7.11 3.77
C TYR A 44 -8.82 6.72 3.16
N PHE A 45 -9.83 6.39 3.93
CA PHE A 45 -11.19 6.23 3.40
C PHE A 45 -11.80 7.55 2.94
N GLU A 46 -11.43 8.67 3.55
CA GLU A 46 -11.83 9.99 3.06
C GLU A 46 -11.01 10.41 1.83
N TRP A 47 -9.71 10.13 1.85
CA TRP A 47 -8.82 10.44 0.73
C TRP A 47 -9.20 9.72 -0.56
N ALA A 48 -9.56 8.45 -0.48
CA ALA A 48 -9.91 7.65 -1.65
C ALA A 48 -11.17 8.12 -2.39
N LYS A 49 -12.02 8.92 -1.75
CA LYS A 49 -13.17 9.55 -2.43
C LYS A 49 -12.77 10.61 -3.44
N GLU A 50 -11.59 11.18 -3.26
CA GLU A 50 -11.03 12.26 -4.07
C GLU A 50 -9.98 11.75 -5.09
N MET A 51 -9.62 10.47 -5.03
CA MET A 51 -8.63 9.83 -5.90
C MET A 51 -9.32 9.02 -7.00
N ASP A 52 -8.79 9.03 -8.20
CA ASP A 52 -9.29 8.18 -9.29
C ASP A 52 -8.90 6.71 -9.10
N VAL A 53 -7.72 6.48 -8.52
CA VAL A 53 -7.21 5.15 -8.18
C VAL A 53 -6.44 5.22 -6.87
N VAL A 54 -6.63 4.23 -6.02
CA VAL A 54 -5.83 4.09 -4.78
C VAL A 54 -4.45 3.59 -5.15
N SER A 55 -3.42 4.25 -4.64
CA SER A 55 -2.03 3.82 -4.78
C SER A 55 -1.29 3.94 -3.45
N TRP A 56 -0.28 3.09 -3.23
CA TRP A 56 0.48 3.11 -2.00
C TRP A 56 1.91 2.60 -2.15
N ASP A 57 2.74 2.94 -1.17
CA ASP A 57 4.15 2.60 -1.09
C ASP A 57 4.38 1.49 -0.07
N ASN A 58 5.01 0.40 -0.52
CA ASN A 58 5.28 -0.77 0.30
C ASN A 58 6.78 -0.98 0.53
N TYR A 59 7.23 -0.61 1.69
CA TYR A 59 8.62 -0.77 2.13
C TYR A 59 8.71 -1.58 3.43
N PRO A 60 8.46 -2.89 3.38
CA PRO A 60 8.51 -3.72 4.59
C PRO A 60 9.92 -3.71 5.19
N GLY A 61 10.00 -3.49 6.50
CA GLY A 61 11.23 -3.66 7.27
C GLY A 61 11.63 -5.13 7.38
N MET A 62 12.82 -5.39 7.93
CA MET A 62 13.37 -6.74 8.06
C MET A 62 12.46 -7.70 8.84
N ASP A 63 11.80 -7.17 9.87
CA ASP A 63 10.95 -7.94 10.77
C ASP A 63 9.45 -7.83 10.45
N THR A 64 9.10 -7.15 9.35
CA THR A 64 7.70 -7.03 8.94
C THR A 64 7.16 -8.37 8.48
N PRO A 65 6.16 -8.94 9.18
CA PRO A 65 5.59 -10.22 8.76
C PRO A 65 4.92 -10.11 7.38
N PRO A 66 5.08 -11.10 6.48
CA PRO A 66 4.39 -11.08 5.18
C PRO A 66 2.86 -10.90 5.29
N SER A 67 2.25 -11.37 6.37
CA SER A 67 0.83 -11.17 6.64
C SER A 67 0.47 -9.72 6.98
N PHE A 68 1.40 -8.92 7.50
CA PHE A 68 1.15 -7.48 7.72
C PHE A 68 1.13 -6.73 6.39
N THR A 69 2.09 -7.03 5.51
CA THR A 69 2.10 -6.51 4.14
C THR A 69 0.83 -6.89 3.38
N ALA A 70 0.41 -8.16 3.49
CA ALA A 70 -0.85 -8.65 2.91
C ALA A 70 -2.07 -7.87 3.42
N MET A 71 -2.14 -7.62 4.74
CA MET A 71 -3.19 -6.79 5.34
C MET A 71 -3.20 -5.38 4.77
N CYS A 72 -2.04 -4.76 4.56
CA CYS A 72 -1.96 -3.43 3.96
C CYS A 72 -2.44 -3.44 2.51
N HIS A 73 -2.13 -4.45 1.71
CA HIS A 73 -2.67 -4.60 0.36
C HIS A 73 -4.19 -4.73 0.37
N ASP A 74 -4.74 -5.60 1.22
CA ASP A 74 -6.19 -5.75 1.35
C ASP A 74 -6.86 -4.47 1.87
N LEU A 75 -6.18 -3.69 2.73
CA LEU A 75 -6.65 -2.38 3.17
C LEU A 75 -6.73 -1.39 2.00
N MET A 76 -5.72 -1.32 1.14
CA MET A 76 -5.75 -0.45 -0.05
C MET A 76 -6.88 -0.85 -1.01
N ARG A 77 -7.08 -2.15 -1.23
CA ARG A 77 -8.23 -2.63 -2.00
C ARG A 77 -9.55 -2.23 -1.36
N GLY A 78 -9.69 -2.40 -0.05
CA GLY A 78 -10.90 -2.03 0.70
C GLY A 78 -11.21 -0.55 0.66
N ILE A 79 -10.19 0.31 0.82
CA ILE A 79 -10.27 1.77 0.70
C ILE A 79 -10.78 2.15 -0.70
N GLY A 80 -10.31 1.48 -1.75
CA GLY A 80 -10.74 1.67 -3.12
C GLY A 80 -12.12 1.07 -3.46
N GLY A 81 -12.87 0.54 -2.49
CA GLY A 81 -14.19 -0.07 -2.74
C GLY A 81 -14.09 -1.37 -3.54
N ASN A 82 -13.13 -2.21 -3.21
CA ASN A 82 -12.82 -3.49 -3.88
C ASN A 82 -12.44 -3.34 -5.37
N LYS A 83 -11.94 -2.15 -5.74
CA LYS A 83 -11.31 -1.92 -7.04
C LYS A 83 -9.82 -2.29 -6.96
N PRO A 84 -9.18 -2.59 -8.10
CA PRO A 84 -7.74 -2.73 -8.16
C PRO A 84 -7.04 -1.47 -7.64
N PHE A 85 -5.89 -1.66 -7.00
CA PHE A 85 -5.01 -0.58 -6.54
C PHE A 85 -3.66 -0.64 -7.25
N MET A 86 -2.89 0.44 -7.16
CA MET A 86 -1.53 0.49 -7.69
C MET A 86 -0.52 0.32 -6.54
N LEU A 87 0.40 -0.65 -6.67
CA LEU A 87 1.63 -0.62 -5.89
C LEU A 87 2.55 0.44 -6.53
N MET A 88 2.49 1.66 -5.96
CA MET A 88 3.16 2.82 -6.54
C MET A 88 4.67 2.74 -6.33
N GLU A 89 5.09 2.32 -5.14
CA GLU A 89 6.50 2.18 -4.83
C GLU A 89 6.79 0.89 -4.05
N GLN A 90 7.89 0.28 -4.43
CA GLN A 90 8.67 -0.64 -3.64
C GLN A 90 10.13 -0.55 -4.07
N THR A 91 11.06 -0.85 -3.18
CA THR A 91 12.46 -0.86 -3.58
C THR A 91 12.84 -2.19 -4.26
N PRO A 92 13.58 -2.16 -5.37
CA PRO A 92 14.08 -3.38 -5.99
C PRO A 92 15.24 -4.03 -5.20
N ASN A 93 15.83 -3.33 -4.23
CA ASN A 93 16.89 -3.83 -3.38
C ASN A 93 16.74 -3.33 -1.93
N GLN A 94 17.67 -2.53 -1.39
CA GLN A 94 17.60 -1.98 -0.04
C GLN A 94 16.89 -0.63 0.00
N GLN A 95 16.18 -0.34 1.08
CA GLN A 95 15.81 1.03 1.45
C GLN A 95 16.91 1.64 2.34
N ASN A 96 17.07 2.98 2.30
CA ASN A 96 18.20 3.64 2.94
C ASN A 96 17.91 4.40 4.26
N TRP A 97 16.66 4.36 4.74
CA TRP A 97 16.24 5.12 5.93
C TRP A 97 16.15 4.30 7.23
N PHE A 98 16.36 3.00 7.15
CA PHE A 98 16.47 2.19 8.35
C PHE A 98 17.90 2.23 8.92
N PRO A 99 18.07 2.05 10.24
CA PRO A 99 19.39 1.95 10.84
C PRO A 99 20.27 0.84 10.23
N PHE A 100 19.63 -0.22 9.77
CA PHE A 100 20.25 -1.33 9.04
C PHE A 100 19.46 -1.59 7.74
N CYS A 101 20.10 -1.36 6.61
CA CYS A 101 19.49 -1.54 5.30
C CYS A 101 19.85 -2.91 4.75
N LYS A 102 18.90 -3.83 4.82
CA LYS A 102 19.06 -5.18 4.29
C LYS A 102 18.93 -5.19 2.77
N VAL A 103 19.90 -5.79 2.13
CA VAL A 103 19.81 -6.13 0.69
C VAL A 103 18.80 -7.25 0.50
N LYS A 104 17.87 -7.10 -0.44
CA LYS A 104 16.91 -8.15 -0.77
C LYS A 104 17.60 -9.39 -1.32
N GLN A 105 17.16 -10.54 -0.85
CA GLN A 105 17.65 -11.84 -1.35
C GLN A 105 17.11 -12.14 -2.75
N PRO A 106 17.75 -13.00 -3.51
CA PRO A 106 17.24 -13.47 -4.80
C PRO A 106 15.79 -13.96 -4.70
N GLY A 107 14.94 -13.47 -5.61
CA GLY A 107 13.52 -13.80 -5.65
C GLY A 107 12.63 -13.04 -4.64
N GLU A 108 13.18 -12.26 -3.73
CA GLU A 108 12.41 -11.52 -2.72
C GLU A 108 11.55 -10.42 -3.37
N VAL A 109 12.08 -9.69 -4.34
CA VAL A 109 11.35 -8.68 -5.12
C VAL A 109 10.19 -9.31 -5.88
N ARG A 110 10.44 -10.43 -6.54
CA ARG A 110 9.42 -11.20 -7.26
C ARG A 110 8.29 -11.62 -6.33
N LYS A 111 8.62 -12.16 -5.15
CA LYS A 111 7.64 -12.59 -4.14
C LYS A 111 6.78 -11.42 -3.66
N LEU A 112 7.36 -10.27 -3.33
CA LEU A 112 6.63 -9.09 -2.85
C LEU A 112 5.71 -8.53 -3.95
N SER A 113 6.18 -8.48 -5.19
CA SER A 113 5.39 -8.00 -6.32
C SER A 113 4.18 -8.92 -6.61
N TRP A 114 4.40 -10.23 -6.62
CA TRP A 114 3.31 -11.19 -6.79
C TRP A 114 2.35 -11.22 -5.60
N GLN A 115 2.82 -10.91 -4.38
CA GLN A 115 1.93 -10.73 -3.24
C GLN A 115 0.99 -9.56 -3.48
N ALA A 116 1.48 -8.40 -3.93
CA ALA A 116 0.63 -7.26 -4.25
C ALA A 116 -0.41 -7.60 -5.32
N VAL A 117 0.01 -8.24 -6.41
CA VAL A 117 -0.89 -8.69 -7.49
C VAL A 117 -1.94 -9.68 -6.97
N ALA A 118 -1.55 -10.66 -6.16
CA ALA A 118 -2.46 -11.63 -5.56
C ALA A 118 -3.48 -11.00 -4.60
N HIS A 119 -3.19 -9.82 -4.06
CA HIS A 119 -4.08 -9.03 -3.21
C HIS A 119 -4.84 -7.93 -3.97
N GLY A 120 -4.75 -7.90 -5.32
CA GLY A 120 -5.56 -7.04 -6.18
C GLY A 120 -4.85 -5.82 -6.75
N ALA A 121 -3.52 -5.76 -6.75
CA ALA A 121 -2.81 -4.73 -7.48
C ALA A 121 -2.83 -4.99 -8.98
N ASP A 122 -3.16 -3.97 -9.77
CA ASP A 122 -3.03 -3.99 -11.24
C ASP A 122 -1.71 -3.39 -11.74
N THR A 123 -0.94 -2.79 -10.85
CA THR A 123 0.29 -2.11 -11.19
C THR A 123 1.36 -2.39 -10.15
N VAL A 124 2.57 -2.69 -10.60
CA VAL A 124 3.76 -2.85 -9.76
C VAL A 124 4.82 -1.88 -10.27
N ARG A 125 5.23 -0.94 -9.42
CA ARG A 125 6.25 0.07 -9.73
C ARG A 125 7.38 0.02 -8.72
N PHE A 126 8.51 0.61 -9.08
CA PHE A 126 9.71 0.61 -8.27
C PHE A 126 10.23 2.03 -8.05
N PHE A 127 10.57 2.33 -6.84
CA PHE A 127 11.43 3.44 -6.50
C PHE A 127 12.82 2.87 -6.16
N GLN A 128 13.86 3.12 -7.00
CA GLN A 128 13.84 4.01 -8.16
C GLN A 128 14.41 3.32 -9.41
N MET A 129 14.21 3.93 -10.56
CA MET A 129 14.75 3.39 -11.82
C MET A 129 16.28 3.43 -11.84
N LYS A 130 16.89 4.58 -11.55
CA LYS A 130 18.33 4.78 -11.52
C LYS A 130 18.76 5.34 -10.17
N GLN A 131 19.79 4.76 -9.59
CA GLN A 131 20.28 5.14 -8.28
C GLN A 131 20.84 6.56 -8.29
N SER A 132 20.39 7.40 -7.34
CA SER A 132 20.81 8.80 -7.19
C SER A 132 22.28 8.88 -6.83
N LEU A 133 23.02 9.78 -7.51
CA LEU A 133 24.45 9.98 -7.25
C LEU A 133 24.73 10.77 -5.98
N GLY A 134 23.76 11.56 -5.52
CA GLY A 134 23.87 12.42 -4.34
C GLY A 134 22.54 12.54 -3.58
N GLY A 135 22.52 13.37 -2.55
CA GLY A 135 21.35 13.58 -1.71
C GLY A 135 21.17 12.51 -0.63
N CYS A 136 20.05 12.61 0.09
CA CYS A 136 19.76 11.71 1.22
C CYS A 136 19.44 10.28 0.78
N GLU A 137 18.99 10.09 -0.46
CA GLU A 137 18.59 8.77 -1.01
C GLU A 137 19.64 8.12 -1.92
N ARG A 138 20.89 8.63 -1.93
CA ARG A 138 21.96 8.09 -2.76
C ARG A 138 22.28 6.60 -2.54
N PHE A 139 21.91 6.05 -1.38
CA PHE A 139 22.09 4.65 -1.05
C PHE A 139 20.81 3.81 -1.15
N HIS A 140 19.71 4.43 -1.60
CA HIS A 140 18.49 3.69 -1.88
C HIS A 140 18.70 2.75 -3.07
N GLY A 141 18.15 1.54 -3.00
CA GLY A 141 18.24 0.58 -4.09
C GLY A 141 17.51 1.07 -5.34
N ALA A 142 18.04 0.73 -6.49
CA ALA A 142 17.46 1.08 -7.79
C ALA A 142 17.53 -0.11 -8.75
N VAL A 143 16.76 -0.05 -9.82
CA VAL A 143 16.83 -1.04 -10.91
C VAL A 143 18.20 -0.98 -11.57
N ILE A 144 18.67 0.25 -11.86
CA ILE A 144 20.02 0.51 -12.37
C ILE A 144 20.85 1.12 -11.22
N ALA A 145 21.85 0.37 -10.76
CA ALA A 145 22.76 0.81 -9.70
C ALA A 145 23.75 1.89 -10.17
N HIS A 146 24.62 2.35 -9.27
CA HIS A 146 25.61 3.40 -9.59
C HIS A 146 26.57 3.03 -10.73
N ASP A 147 26.86 1.74 -10.91
CA ASP A 147 27.68 1.23 -12.01
C ASP A 147 27.04 1.40 -13.40
N GLY A 148 25.73 1.66 -13.43
CA GLY A 148 25.00 1.95 -14.65
C GLY A 148 24.82 0.77 -15.60
N THR A 149 25.04 -0.47 -15.14
CA THR A 149 25.00 -1.67 -15.97
C THR A 149 23.69 -2.45 -15.81
N GLU A 150 23.31 -3.17 -16.87
CA GLU A 150 22.22 -4.14 -16.86
C GLU A 150 22.66 -5.53 -16.33
N GLU A 151 23.94 -5.71 -16.02
CA GLU A 151 24.49 -6.97 -15.59
C GLU A 151 24.20 -7.30 -14.12
N SER A 152 23.72 -6.33 -13.37
CA SER A 152 23.40 -6.54 -11.95
C SER A 152 22.27 -7.58 -11.77
N ARG A 153 22.34 -8.34 -10.68
CA ARG A 153 21.26 -9.27 -10.29
C ARG A 153 19.90 -8.56 -10.20
N VAL A 154 19.88 -7.36 -9.63
CA VAL A 154 18.65 -6.59 -9.42
C VAL A 154 18.00 -6.22 -10.75
N PHE A 155 18.78 -5.76 -11.72
CA PHE A 155 18.27 -5.47 -13.06
C PHE A 155 17.67 -6.73 -13.71
N LYS A 156 18.42 -7.83 -13.71
CA LYS A 156 17.98 -9.09 -14.33
C LYS A 156 16.71 -9.65 -13.68
N GLU A 157 16.62 -9.63 -12.35
CA GLU A 157 15.41 -10.05 -11.63
C GLU A 157 14.20 -9.16 -11.92
N THR A 158 14.41 -7.84 -12.00
CA THR A 158 13.33 -6.88 -12.29
C THR A 158 12.85 -7.03 -13.75
N ALA A 159 13.76 -7.20 -14.70
CA ALA A 159 13.44 -7.45 -16.11
C ALA A 159 12.62 -8.75 -16.26
N ALA A 160 13.09 -9.84 -15.67
CA ALA A 160 12.40 -11.14 -15.70
C ALA A 160 10.99 -11.05 -15.06
N LEU A 161 10.84 -10.31 -13.97
CA LEU A 161 9.54 -10.05 -13.37
C LEU A 161 8.63 -9.25 -14.31
N GLY A 162 9.17 -8.24 -15.01
CA GLY A 162 8.43 -7.47 -16.01
C GLY A 162 7.88 -8.36 -17.12
N GLU A 163 8.68 -9.27 -17.65
CA GLU A 163 8.25 -10.26 -18.64
C GLU A 163 7.16 -11.21 -18.11
N GLU A 164 7.27 -11.67 -16.87
CA GLU A 164 6.24 -12.48 -16.23
C GLU A 164 4.92 -11.72 -16.12
N LEU A 165 4.96 -10.47 -15.65
CA LEU A 165 3.77 -9.62 -15.47
C LEU A 165 3.13 -9.29 -16.82
N ASP A 166 3.89 -8.99 -17.88
CA ASP A 166 3.34 -8.77 -19.22
C ASP A 166 2.61 -10.01 -19.75
N ARG A 167 3.21 -11.17 -19.59
CA ARG A 167 2.64 -12.44 -20.07
C ARG A 167 1.33 -12.80 -19.36
N ILE A 168 1.23 -12.56 -18.07
CA ILE A 168 0.09 -12.98 -17.23
C ILE A 168 -0.90 -11.83 -17.03
N GLY A 169 -0.42 -10.58 -17.00
CA GLY A 169 -1.19 -9.40 -16.63
C GLY A 169 -2.47 -9.24 -17.42
N ARG A 170 -2.44 -9.48 -18.72
CA ARG A 170 -3.64 -9.39 -19.57
C ARG A 170 -4.79 -10.32 -19.17
N ARG A 171 -4.48 -11.40 -18.42
CA ARG A 171 -5.47 -12.38 -17.96
C ARG A 171 -6.05 -12.06 -16.59
N ILE A 172 -5.30 -11.29 -15.79
CA ILE A 172 -5.67 -11.00 -14.39
C ILE A 172 -5.99 -9.53 -14.14
N MET A 173 -5.61 -8.63 -15.05
CA MET A 173 -5.90 -7.21 -14.93
C MET A 173 -7.40 -6.97 -14.80
N GLY A 174 -7.81 -6.13 -13.84
CA GLY A 174 -9.21 -5.86 -13.53
C GLY A 174 -9.93 -6.99 -12.78
N SER A 175 -9.24 -8.08 -12.42
CA SER A 175 -9.83 -9.14 -11.60
C SER A 175 -10.20 -8.62 -10.21
N ARG A 176 -11.18 -9.28 -9.58
CA ARG A 176 -11.63 -8.94 -8.22
C ARG A 176 -11.46 -10.12 -7.30
N ILE A 177 -11.21 -9.83 -6.04
CA ILE A 177 -11.14 -10.84 -4.99
C ILE A 177 -12.51 -10.88 -4.31
N GLU A 178 -13.10 -12.07 -4.24
CA GLU A 178 -14.33 -12.31 -3.52
C GLU A 178 -14.01 -12.79 -2.10
N SER A 179 -14.46 -12.05 -1.11
CA SER A 179 -14.26 -12.35 0.30
C SER A 179 -15.60 -12.57 1.00
N ARG A 180 -15.65 -13.58 1.87
CA ARG A 180 -16.80 -13.84 2.76
C ARG A 180 -16.60 -13.32 4.17
N VAL A 181 -15.41 -12.78 4.44
CA VAL A 181 -15.00 -12.26 5.75
C VAL A 181 -14.53 -10.84 5.57
N ALA A 182 -14.96 -9.96 6.45
CA ALA A 182 -14.48 -8.59 6.52
C ALA A 182 -13.88 -8.29 7.90
N ILE A 183 -12.84 -7.46 7.93
CA ILE A 183 -12.28 -6.88 9.14
C ILE A 183 -12.45 -5.37 9.05
N MET A 184 -12.94 -4.76 10.12
CA MET A 184 -13.05 -3.31 10.19
C MET A 184 -11.71 -2.69 10.53
N PHE A 185 -11.32 -1.68 9.74
CA PHE A 185 -10.24 -0.76 10.04
C PHE A 185 -10.77 0.67 9.95
N ASP A 186 -10.69 1.41 11.04
CA ASP A 186 -11.29 2.73 11.12
C ASP A 186 -10.34 3.72 11.79
N TRP A 187 -10.01 4.82 11.07
CA TRP A 187 -9.10 5.85 11.57
C TRP A 187 -9.65 6.61 12.76
N GLN A 188 -10.98 6.78 12.85
CA GLN A 188 -11.57 7.45 14.00
C GLN A 188 -11.37 6.62 15.28
N SER A 189 -11.55 5.30 15.17
CA SER A 189 -11.25 4.36 16.26
C SER A 189 -9.76 4.35 16.60
N TYR A 190 -8.89 4.36 15.59
CA TYR A 190 -7.44 4.41 15.77
C TYR A 190 -7.03 5.66 16.59
N TRP A 191 -7.51 6.83 16.18
CA TRP A 191 -7.22 8.08 16.88
C TRP A 191 -7.81 8.13 18.30
N SER A 192 -9.02 7.58 18.48
CA SER A 192 -9.69 7.53 19.78
C SER A 192 -8.94 6.68 20.79
N LEU A 193 -8.53 5.48 20.39
CA LEU A 193 -7.82 4.53 21.24
C LEU A 193 -6.47 5.05 21.73
N GLU A 194 -5.79 5.81 20.91
CA GLU A 194 -4.51 6.42 21.30
C GLU A 194 -4.64 7.62 22.27
N GLY A 195 -5.78 8.30 22.25
CA GLY A 195 -6.08 9.37 23.19
C GLY A 195 -6.59 8.89 24.55
N CYS A 196 -6.84 7.58 24.70
CA CYS A 196 -7.33 7.00 25.95
C CYS A 196 -6.21 6.75 26.96
N VAL A 197 -6.57 6.78 28.23
CA VAL A 197 -5.68 6.45 29.37
C VAL A 197 -6.07 5.07 29.94
N GLY A 198 -5.19 4.49 30.72
CA GLY A 198 -5.44 3.22 31.40
C GLY A 198 -5.16 2.01 30.51
N PRO A 199 -6.08 1.06 30.36
CA PRO A 199 -5.81 -0.24 29.70
C PRO A 199 -5.34 -0.13 28.24
N THR A 200 -5.59 1.00 27.56
CA THR A 200 -5.18 1.23 26.18
C THR A 200 -3.86 1.97 26.06
N THR A 201 -3.20 2.29 27.15
CA THR A 201 -1.87 2.91 27.12
C THR A 201 -0.87 1.97 26.43
N GLY A 202 -0.23 2.48 25.37
CA GLY A 202 0.68 1.68 24.53
C GLY A 202 -0.01 0.74 23.54
N PHE A 203 -1.33 0.83 23.39
CA PHE A 203 -2.08 0.06 22.41
C PHE A 203 -1.66 0.44 20.99
N ASN A 204 -1.37 -0.56 20.17
CA ASN A 204 -1.06 -0.38 18.75
C ASN A 204 -2.21 -0.95 17.92
N TYR A 205 -3.09 -0.07 17.46
CA TYR A 205 -4.31 -0.45 16.74
C TYR A 205 -4.04 -1.29 15.48
N PRO A 206 -3.11 -0.93 14.56
CA PRO A 206 -2.80 -1.77 13.42
C PRO A 206 -2.29 -3.17 13.79
N ASN A 207 -1.49 -3.29 14.84
CA ASN A 207 -1.00 -4.60 15.29
C ASN A 207 -2.13 -5.47 15.84
N GLU A 208 -3.10 -4.89 16.54
CA GLU A 208 -4.25 -5.66 17.03
C GLU A 208 -5.14 -6.12 15.88
N VAL A 209 -5.44 -5.25 14.91
CA VAL A 209 -6.16 -5.65 13.69
C VAL A 209 -5.40 -6.76 12.95
N HIS A 210 -4.07 -6.63 12.86
CA HIS A 210 -3.22 -7.65 12.23
C HIS A 210 -3.27 -9.01 12.93
N ARG A 211 -3.45 -9.07 14.25
CA ARG A 211 -3.58 -10.35 14.97
C ARG A 211 -4.79 -11.16 14.47
N PHE A 212 -5.92 -10.50 14.25
CA PHE A 212 -7.11 -11.14 13.68
C PHE A 212 -6.90 -11.49 12.21
N TYR A 213 -6.39 -10.55 11.42
CA TYR A 213 -6.08 -10.76 10.00
C TYR A 213 -5.14 -11.96 9.81
N ARG A 214 -4.05 -12.02 10.56
CA ARG A 214 -3.06 -13.11 10.49
C ARG A 214 -3.66 -14.50 10.73
N ALA A 215 -4.67 -14.61 11.58
CA ALA A 215 -5.35 -15.89 11.85
C ALA A 215 -6.10 -16.40 10.61
N LEU A 216 -6.74 -15.51 9.87
CA LEU A 216 -7.44 -15.80 8.61
C LEU A 216 -6.45 -16.04 7.47
N TRP A 217 -5.46 -15.16 7.32
CA TRP A 217 -4.42 -15.26 6.31
C TRP A 217 -3.68 -16.59 6.34
N ARG A 218 -3.34 -17.11 7.54
CA ARG A 218 -2.72 -18.43 7.72
C ARG A 218 -3.57 -19.60 7.24
N ARG A 219 -4.87 -19.39 7.07
CA ARG A 219 -5.84 -20.36 6.57
C ARG A 219 -6.23 -20.13 5.11
N ASN A 220 -5.53 -19.21 4.44
CA ASN A 220 -5.85 -18.78 3.07
C ASN A 220 -7.32 -18.31 2.93
N VAL A 221 -7.85 -17.64 3.94
CA VAL A 221 -9.19 -17.03 3.89
C VAL A 221 -9.03 -15.59 3.39
N PRO A 222 -9.62 -15.24 2.22
CA PRO A 222 -9.62 -13.86 1.74
C PRO A 222 -10.38 -12.95 2.71
N VAL A 223 -9.88 -11.73 2.89
CA VAL A 223 -10.43 -10.75 3.82
C VAL A 223 -10.64 -9.42 3.11
N ASP A 224 -11.81 -8.83 3.23
CA ASP A 224 -12.03 -7.44 2.89
C ASP A 224 -11.79 -6.54 4.09
N MET A 225 -11.14 -5.40 3.87
CA MET A 225 -10.94 -4.38 4.89
C MET A 225 -11.97 -3.28 4.66
N ILE A 226 -12.82 -3.02 5.66
CA ILE A 226 -13.94 -2.10 5.54
C ILE A 226 -13.94 -1.07 6.67
N ARG A 227 -14.54 0.09 6.42
CA ARG A 227 -14.81 1.05 7.51
C ARG A 227 -16.14 0.74 8.21
N GLN A 228 -16.33 1.30 9.39
CA GLN A 228 -17.51 1.06 10.23
C GLN A 228 -18.86 1.31 9.51
N HIS A 229 -18.93 2.31 8.64
CA HIS A 229 -20.18 2.68 7.96
C HIS A 229 -20.59 1.73 6.82
N HIS A 230 -19.67 0.89 6.33
CA HIS A 230 -19.97 -0.12 5.30
C HIS A 230 -20.42 -1.47 5.87
N ALA A 231 -20.25 -1.70 7.16
CA ALA A 231 -20.67 -2.94 7.80
C ALA A 231 -22.19 -3.18 7.71
N SER A 232 -23.00 -2.11 7.61
CA SER A 232 -24.46 -2.20 7.45
C SER A 232 -24.92 -2.59 6.03
N CYS A 233 -24.07 -2.48 5.02
CA CYS A 233 -24.40 -2.81 3.63
C CYS A 233 -24.01 -4.22 3.21
N ALA A 234 -23.13 -4.89 3.96
CA ALA A 234 -22.65 -6.24 3.64
C ALA A 234 -23.60 -7.37 4.08
N ALA A 235 -24.67 -7.04 4.78
CA ALA A 235 -25.70 -8.00 5.21
C ALA A 235 -26.88 -8.05 4.23
N GLN A 236 -26.61 -8.22 2.92
CA GLN A 236 -27.67 -8.70 2.02
C GLN A 236 -27.67 -10.23 2.08
N PRO A 237 -28.81 -10.84 2.36
CA PRO A 237 -28.91 -12.31 2.39
C PRO A 237 -28.71 -12.87 0.99
N VAL A 238 -27.97 -13.96 0.94
CA VAL A 238 -27.85 -14.87 -0.21
C VAL A 238 -29.19 -15.52 -0.50
#